data_509a96c4cf82b987d20eb74733c854ff
#
_entry.id   509a96c4cf82b987d20eb74733c854ff
#
_cell.length_a   1.000
_cell.length_b   1.000
_cell.length_c   1.000
_cell.angle_alpha   90.00
_cell.angle_beta   90.00
_cell.angle_gamma   90.00
#
_symmetry.space_group_name_H-M   'P 1'
#
loop_
_entity.id
_entity.type
_entity.pdbx_description
1 polymer ?
#
loop_
_entity_poly.entity_id
_entity_poly.type
_entity_poly.pdbx_seq_one_letter_code
_entity_poly.pdbx_strand_id
1 'polypeptide(L)'
;YVPHEGAFGGVELCPIGPEGAPQVLIWGDSHVRAFKEGLEQAAWEAATPALIIWHAGCAPLFGVSKTESYATPAQDAACTSDKAVIARDIATLEAVRDVLLVGRWSYYASGRGVGLDAENTITLEGYGKSDNAAVLRAGLAASLPILQAQFGRVHVLEQMPELPRYDSREAARLLAHGRASEDDIAARSTVMRAKAEARYAQAREAMGAAPVIKMWDAVCTSETCSALQGTASWYFDNNHITNTAAKAMAARFSPLFEGRLSNE
;
A
#
# COMPACT_ATOMS: atom_id res chain seq x y z
N TYR A 1 -2.90 8.44 13.52
CA TYR A 1 -2.32 9.43 12.61
C TYR A 1 -2.71 10.81 13.08
N VAL A 2 -1.76 11.69 13.24
CA VAL A 2 -1.94 13.05 13.75
C VAL A 2 -1.17 13.99 12.82
N PRO A 3 -1.76 15.13 12.39
CA PRO A 3 -1.01 16.18 11.72
C PRO A 3 0.15 16.64 12.61
N HIS A 4 1.32 16.78 12.03
CA HIS A 4 2.53 17.14 12.77
C HIS A 4 2.82 18.64 12.62
N GLU A 5 3.30 19.26 13.71
CA GLU A 5 3.82 20.64 13.69
C GLU A 5 5.36 20.59 13.66
N GLY A 6 6.00 21.44 12.89
CA GLY A 6 7.47 21.44 12.72
C GLY A 6 7.89 20.71 11.44
N ALA A 7 8.94 19.89 11.50
CA ALA A 7 9.32 19.02 10.36
C ALA A 7 8.12 18.15 9.97
N PHE A 8 7.84 18.00 8.68
CA PHE A 8 6.63 17.35 8.14
C PHE A 8 5.31 18.06 8.48
N GLY A 9 5.33 19.37 8.74
CA GLY A 9 4.12 20.12 9.12
C GLY A 9 2.97 19.94 8.14
N GLY A 10 1.80 19.51 8.65
CA GLY A 10 0.59 19.19 7.88
C GLY A 10 0.49 17.76 7.38
N VAL A 11 1.58 17.01 7.35
CA VAL A 11 1.60 15.60 6.93
C VAL A 11 1.14 14.70 8.07
N GLU A 12 0.34 13.67 7.78
CA GLU A 12 -0.10 12.70 8.77
C GLU A 12 0.97 11.66 9.07
N LEU A 13 1.43 11.66 10.32
CA LEU A 13 2.47 10.76 10.83
C LEU A 13 1.89 9.77 11.85
N CYS A 14 2.46 8.56 11.89
CA CYS A 14 2.15 7.56 12.90
C CYS A 14 3.44 6.83 13.32
N PRO A 15 4.02 7.16 14.48
CA PRO A 15 5.07 6.35 15.09
C PRO A 15 4.53 4.98 15.45
N ILE A 16 5.32 3.93 15.22
CA ILE A 16 5.02 2.54 15.60
C ILE A 16 6.26 1.86 16.19
N GLY A 17 6.04 0.78 16.95
CA GLY A 17 7.11 0.11 17.69
C GLY A 17 7.51 0.89 18.96
N PRO A 18 8.66 0.56 19.56
CA PRO A 18 9.14 1.20 20.78
C PRO A 18 9.48 2.69 20.56
N GLU A 19 9.55 3.44 21.65
CA GLU A 19 10.00 4.84 21.62
C GLU A 19 11.44 4.94 21.11
N GLY A 20 11.71 5.96 20.30
CA GLY A 20 13.05 6.26 19.79
C GLY A 20 13.04 6.92 18.41
N ALA A 21 14.22 7.29 17.93
CA ALA A 21 14.39 7.77 16.58
C ALA A 21 14.03 6.67 15.57
N PRO A 22 13.17 6.94 14.58
CA PRO A 22 12.72 5.91 13.65
C PRO A 22 13.88 5.37 12.80
N GLN A 23 14.02 4.04 12.75
CA GLN A 23 15.01 3.35 11.94
C GLN A 23 14.42 2.82 10.63
N VAL A 24 13.10 2.68 10.57
CA VAL A 24 12.35 2.29 9.38
C VAL A 24 11.34 3.39 9.04
N LEU A 25 11.32 3.80 7.79
CA LEU A 25 10.31 4.68 7.23
C LEU A 25 9.35 3.86 6.37
N ILE A 26 8.04 4.00 6.61
CA ILE A 26 7.01 3.39 5.79
C ILE A 26 6.19 4.53 5.19
N TRP A 27 6.23 4.68 3.87
CA TRP A 27 5.52 5.74 3.17
C TRP A 27 4.50 5.15 2.21
N GLY A 28 3.22 5.58 2.30
CA GLY A 28 2.19 5.02 1.45
C GLY A 28 0.84 5.72 1.49
N ASP A 29 -0.09 5.10 0.78
CA ASP A 29 -1.50 5.50 0.70
C ASP A 29 -2.36 4.76 1.76
N SER A 30 -3.68 4.62 1.50
CA SER A 30 -4.61 3.90 2.39
C SER A 30 -4.21 2.45 2.67
N HIS A 31 -3.41 1.81 1.79
CA HIS A 31 -2.95 0.45 2.00
C HIS A 31 -1.95 0.35 3.14
N VAL A 32 -1.10 1.37 3.38
CA VAL A 32 -0.22 1.35 4.56
C VAL A 32 -1.04 1.34 5.85
N ARG A 33 -2.17 2.04 5.87
CA ARG A 33 -3.09 2.03 7.02
C ARG A 33 -3.71 0.64 7.22
N ALA A 34 -4.05 -0.07 6.15
CA ALA A 34 -4.57 -1.43 6.21
C ALA A 34 -3.54 -2.41 6.79
N PHE A 35 -2.25 -2.22 6.50
CA PHE A 35 -1.16 -3.05 7.03
C PHE A 35 -0.65 -2.62 8.41
N LYS A 36 -1.08 -1.46 8.95
CA LYS A 36 -0.52 -0.84 10.15
C LYS A 36 -0.35 -1.81 11.32
N GLU A 37 -1.38 -2.60 11.64
CA GLU A 37 -1.35 -3.50 12.80
C GLU A 37 -0.29 -4.61 12.68
N GLY A 38 -0.03 -5.10 11.47
CA GLY A 38 1.03 -6.08 11.23
C GLY A 38 2.42 -5.45 11.24
N LEU A 39 2.56 -4.26 10.67
CA LEU A 39 3.79 -3.47 10.71
C LEU A 39 4.16 -3.10 12.15
N GLU A 40 3.19 -2.65 12.95
CA GLU A 40 3.38 -2.29 14.35
C GLU A 40 3.79 -3.51 15.19
N GLN A 41 3.14 -4.66 14.99
CA GLN A 41 3.53 -5.89 15.66
C GLN A 41 4.97 -6.29 15.32
N ALA A 42 5.35 -6.29 14.04
CA ALA A 42 6.71 -6.61 13.62
C ALA A 42 7.76 -5.62 14.17
N ALA A 43 7.41 -4.32 14.24
CA ALA A 43 8.28 -3.29 14.82
C ALA A 43 8.52 -3.53 16.32
N TRP A 44 7.46 -3.92 17.07
CA TRP A 44 7.58 -4.28 18.49
C TRP A 44 8.39 -5.56 18.71
N GLU A 45 8.14 -6.59 17.90
CA GLU A 45 8.87 -7.88 18.00
C GLU A 45 10.37 -7.71 17.70
N ALA A 46 10.72 -6.83 16.76
CA ALA A 46 12.10 -6.50 16.42
C ALA A 46 12.74 -5.42 17.32
N ALA A 47 11.98 -4.87 18.29
CA ALA A 47 12.38 -3.72 19.11
C ALA A 47 12.90 -2.54 18.27
N THR A 48 12.30 -2.28 17.10
CA THR A 48 12.77 -1.26 16.13
C THR A 48 11.74 -0.15 16.00
N PRO A 49 12.07 1.10 16.39
CA PRO A 49 11.22 2.26 16.16
C PRO A 49 11.02 2.53 14.69
N ALA A 50 9.79 2.84 14.28
CA ALA A 50 9.49 3.17 12.90
C ALA A 50 8.47 4.31 12.78
N LEU A 51 8.45 4.94 11.61
CA LEU A 51 7.54 6.02 11.28
C LEU A 51 6.73 5.68 10.04
N ILE A 52 5.42 5.75 10.15
CA ILE A 52 4.53 5.72 9.00
C ILE A 52 4.19 7.15 8.59
N ILE A 53 4.39 7.45 7.30
CA ILE A 53 3.84 8.62 6.61
C ILE A 53 2.76 8.11 5.66
N TRP A 54 1.57 8.67 5.74
CA TRP A 54 0.49 8.23 4.87
C TRP A 54 -0.37 9.39 4.36
N HIS A 55 -0.94 9.19 3.17
CA HIS A 55 -1.96 10.04 2.61
C HIS A 55 -2.88 9.20 1.71
N ALA A 56 -4.17 9.13 2.03
CA ALA A 56 -5.13 8.32 1.28
C ALA A 56 -5.16 8.66 -0.21
N GLY A 57 -5.10 7.64 -1.08
CA GLY A 57 -5.13 7.81 -2.54
C GLY A 57 -3.92 8.54 -3.13
N CYS A 58 -2.83 8.71 -2.38
CA CYS A 58 -1.65 9.43 -2.83
C CYS A 58 -0.46 8.47 -3.00
N ALA A 59 -0.05 8.22 -4.23
CA ALA A 59 1.10 7.37 -4.52
C ALA A 59 2.37 7.91 -3.84
N PRO A 60 3.15 7.10 -3.10
CA PRO A 60 4.35 7.53 -2.38
C PRO A 60 5.54 7.74 -3.34
N LEU A 61 5.40 8.71 -4.22
CA LEU A 61 6.37 9.01 -5.28
C LEU A 61 6.59 10.50 -5.42
N PHE A 62 7.84 10.94 -5.49
CA PHE A 62 8.19 12.31 -5.76
C PHE A 62 7.85 12.72 -7.20
N GLY A 63 7.53 13.98 -7.43
CA GLY A 63 7.30 14.53 -8.76
C GLY A 63 6.05 14.00 -9.50
N VAL A 64 5.17 13.28 -8.82
CA VAL A 64 3.92 12.76 -9.35
C VAL A 64 2.75 13.47 -8.66
N SER A 65 1.89 14.13 -9.41
CA SER A 65 0.58 14.63 -8.96
C SER A 65 -0.54 13.69 -9.42
N LYS A 66 -1.73 13.91 -8.91
CA LYS A 66 -2.91 13.12 -9.29
C LYS A 66 -4.16 14.00 -9.43
N THR A 67 -5.10 13.49 -10.22
CA THR A 67 -6.51 13.90 -10.20
C THR A 67 -7.36 12.64 -10.09
N GLU A 68 -8.24 12.56 -9.10
CA GLU A 68 -9.03 11.36 -8.80
C GLU A 68 -10.52 11.67 -8.78
N SER A 69 -11.34 10.84 -9.45
CA SER A 69 -12.80 11.05 -9.53
C SER A 69 -13.50 10.99 -8.18
N TYR A 70 -12.90 10.33 -7.19
CA TYR A 70 -13.45 10.16 -5.85
C TYR A 70 -12.91 11.19 -4.84
N ALA A 71 -11.94 12.01 -5.25
CA ALA A 71 -11.35 13.06 -4.42
C ALA A 71 -11.88 14.45 -4.80
N THR A 72 -11.83 15.37 -3.86
CA THR A 72 -12.02 16.78 -4.16
C THR A 72 -10.72 17.40 -4.70
N PRO A 73 -10.78 18.51 -5.47
CA PRO A 73 -9.57 19.22 -5.90
C PRO A 73 -8.65 19.62 -4.74
N ALA A 74 -9.20 19.90 -3.55
CA ALA A 74 -8.40 20.20 -2.35
C ALA A 74 -7.62 18.98 -1.84
N GLN A 75 -8.19 17.77 -1.90
CA GLN A 75 -7.51 16.54 -1.54
C GLN A 75 -6.41 16.18 -2.54
N ASP A 76 -6.64 16.41 -3.84
CA ASP A 76 -5.62 16.21 -4.87
C ASP A 76 -4.45 17.20 -4.70
N ALA A 77 -4.75 18.47 -4.41
CA ALA A 77 -3.74 19.47 -4.10
C ALA A 77 -2.96 19.16 -2.81
N ALA A 78 -3.63 18.64 -1.77
CA ALA A 78 -3.00 18.23 -0.53
C ALA A 78 -2.00 17.08 -0.76
N CYS A 79 -2.33 16.08 -1.60
CA CYS A 79 -1.39 15.02 -1.99
C CYS A 79 -0.08 15.59 -2.57
N THR A 80 -0.17 16.60 -3.44
CA THR A 80 1.01 17.25 -4.04
C THR A 80 1.79 18.06 -3.00
N SER A 81 1.09 18.80 -2.16
CA SER A 81 1.69 19.59 -1.07
C SER A 81 2.44 18.71 -0.07
N ASP A 82 1.83 17.62 0.38
CA ASP A 82 2.45 16.70 1.34
C ASP A 82 3.74 16.09 0.78
N LYS A 83 3.76 15.71 -0.49
CA LYS A 83 5.00 15.21 -1.13
C LYS A 83 6.12 16.25 -1.15
N ALA A 84 5.78 17.53 -1.37
CA ALA A 84 6.77 18.60 -1.32
C ALA A 84 7.33 18.79 0.10
N VAL A 85 6.47 18.69 1.11
CA VAL A 85 6.88 18.71 2.54
C VAL A 85 7.76 17.51 2.85
N ILE A 86 7.37 16.30 2.44
CA ILE A 86 8.14 15.08 2.65
C ILE A 86 9.51 15.20 1.98
N ALA A 87 9.57 15.64 0.72
CA ALA A 87 10.84 15.82 0.00
C ALA A 87 11.79 16.81 0.67
N ARG A 88 11.24 17.89 1.27
CA ARG A 88 12.01 18.89 2.01
C ARG A 88 12.57 18.35 3.33
N ASP A 89 11.74 17.61 4.07
CA ASP A 89 11.99 17.30 5.47
C ASP A 89 12.54 15.88 5.69
N ILE A 90 12.49 15.02 4.68
CA ILE A 90 12.88 13.61 4.81
C ILE A 90 14.33 13.40 5.28
N ALA A 91 15.21 14.34 4.97
CA ALA A 91 16.62 14.31 5.42
C ALA A 91 16.79 14.46 6.95
N THR A 92 15.75 14.93 7.66
CA THR A 92 15.78 15.03 9.12
C THR A 92 15.64 13.68 9.81
N LEU A 93 15.28 12.62 9.08
CA LEU A 93 15.16 11.25 9.59
C LEU A 93 16.52 10.53 9.59
N GLU A 94 17.51 11.07 10.29
CA GLU A 94 18.91 10.61 10.25
C GLU A 94 19.13 9.16 10.69
N ALA A 95 18.26 8.61 11.53
CA ALA A 95 18.38 7.24 12.03
C ALA A 95 17.78 6.18 11.09
N VAL A 96 16.99 6.59 10.09
CA VAL A 96 16.37 5.67 9.14
C VAL A 96 17.42 4.98 8.28
N ARG A 97 17.24 3.66 8.08
CA ARG A 97 18.09 2.79 7.25
C ARG A 97 17.30 2.05 6.18
N ASP A 98 16.03 1.81 6.46
CA ASP A 98 15.13 1.05 5.59
C ASP A 98 13.90 1.86 5.26
N VAL A 99 13.48 1.83 4.00
CA VAL A 99 12.24 2.45 3.54
C VAL A 99 11.35 1.41 2.91
N LEU A 100 10.07 1.43 3.24
CA LEU A 100 9.04 0.63 2.58
C LEU A 100 8.02 1.55 1.91
N LEU A 101 7.87 1.41 0.59
CA LEU A 101 6.82 2.09 -0.17
C LEU A 101 5.61 1.17 -0.29
N VAL A 102 4.44 1.68 0.07
CA VAL A 102 3.18 0.93 0.08
C VAL A 102 2.12 1.69 -0.72
N GLY A 103 1.48 1.02 -1.69
CA GLY A 103 0.47 1.68 -2.50
C GLY A 103 -0.45 0.72 -3.25
N ARG A 104 -1.56 1.26 -3.76
CA ARG A 104 -2.47 0.58 -4.67
C ARG A 104 -1.93 0.64 -6.10
N TRP A 105 -0.82 -0.06 -6.33
CA TRP A 105 -0.01 0.04 -7.55
C TRP A 105 -0.78 -0.26 -8.84
N SER A 106 -1.71 -1.25 -8.84
CA SER A 106 -2.54 -1.57 -9.99
C SER A 106 -3.49 -0.44 -10.37
N TYR A 107 -4.05 0.26 -9.37
CA TYR A 107 -4.91 1.43 -9.57
C TYR A 107 -4.13 2.59 -10.18
N TYR A 108 -2.94 2.86 -9.65
CA TYR A 108 -2.06 3.89 -10.19
C TYR A 108 -1.59 3.57 -11.61
N ALA A 109 -1.29 2.31 -11.91
CA ALA A 109 -0.83 1.91 -13.25
C ALA A 109 -1.96 1.94 -14.27
N SER A 110 -3.15 1.42 -13.93
CA SER A 110 -4.27 1.31 -14.86
C SER A 110 -5.12 2.57 -15.00
N GLY A 111 -5.05 3.46 -14.01
CA GLY A 111 -5.91 4.64 -13.92
C GLY A 111 -7.37 4.35 -13.55
N ARG A 112 -7.69 3.11 -13.17
CA ARG A 112 -9.08 2.69 -12.92
C ARG A 112 -9.17 1.66 -11.80
N GLY A 113 -10.22 1.80 -10.98
CA GLY A 113 -10.64 0.81 -10.00
C GLY A 113 -11.21 -0.47 -10.65
N VAL A 114 -11.68 -1.40 -9.83
CA VAL A 114 -12.10 -2.72 -10.30
C VAL A 114 -13.27 -3.28 -9.51
N GLY A 115 -14.22 -3.89 -10.23
CA GLY A 115 -15.39 -4.50 -9.61
C GLY A 115 -16.24 -3.48 -8.87
N LEU A 116 -16.28 -3.53 -7.53
CA LEU A 116 -17.10 -2.64 -6.70
C LEU A 116 -16.71 -1.15 -6.79
N ASP A 117 -15.49 -0.86 -7.19
CA ASP A 117 -15.00 0.50 -7.39
C ASP A 117 -14.55 0.80 -8.84
N ALA A 118 -15.09 0.06 -9.81
CA ALA A 118 -14.73 0.21 -11.24
C ALA A 118 -15.00 1.60 -11.81
N GLU A 119 -15.91 2.36 -11.21
CA GLU A 119 -16.21 3.74 -11.60
C GLU A 119 -15.17 4.76 -11.09
N ASN A 120 -14.33 4.36 -10.14
CA ASN A 120 -13.26 5.21 -9.65
C ASN A 120 -12.15 5.28 -10.69
N THR A 121 -11.74 6.50 -11.03
CA THR A 121 -10.64 6.76 -11.94
C THR A 121 -9.61 7.68 -11.31
N ILE A 122 -8.36 7.50 -11.70
CA ILE A 122 -7.25 8.36 -11.31
C ILE A 122 -6.39 8.65 -12.53
N THR A 123 -6.00 9.90 -12.67
CA THR A 123 -4.98 10.33 -13.64
C THR A 123 -3.75 10.72 -12.87
N LEU A 124 -2.62 10.14 -13.22
CA LEU A 124 -1.31 10.56 -12.71
C LEU A 124 -0.66 11.50 -13.70
N GLU A 125 0.02 12.52 -13.18
CA GLU A 125 0.76 13.50 -13.97
C GLU A 125 2.18 13.63 -13.42
N GLY A 126 3.14 13.74 -14.32
CA GLY A 126 4.56 13.90 -13.95
C GLY A 126 5.50 13.45 -15.05
N TYR A 127 6.72 13.93 -14.98
CA TYR A 127 7.82 13.51 -15.85
C TYR A 127 7.56 13.63 -17.36
N GLY A 128 6.61 14.48 -17.77
CA GLY A 128 6.21 14.64 -19.18
C GLY A 128 5.62 13.39 -19.83
N LYS A 129 5.04 12.49 -19.03
CA LYS A 129 4.33 11.29 -19.50
C LYS A 129 2.84 11.53 -19.56
N SER A 130 2.16 10.83 -20.47
CA SER A 130 0.74 11.00 -20.78
C SER A 130 -0.15 9.84 -20.33
N ASP A 131 0.43 8.73 -19.92
CA ASP A 131 -0.31 7.58 -19.40
C ASP A 131 0.17 7.18 -18.00
N ASN A 132 -0.74 6.65 -17.22
CA ASN A 132 -0.54 6.33 -15.81
C ASN A 132 0.62 5.36 -15.56
N ALA A 133 0.74 4.30 -16.36
CA ALA A 133 1.79 3.31 -16.18
C ALA A 133 3.18 3.91 -16.46
N ALA A 134 3.29 4.80 -17.47
CA ALA A 134 4.53 5.50 -17.76
C ALA A 134 4.87 6.53 -16.67
N VAL A 135 3.88 7.26 -16.13
CA VAL A 135 4.08 8.17 -14.98
C VAL A 135 4.52 7.39 -13.75
N LEU A 136 3.84 6.28 -13.43
CA LEU A 136 4.20 5.42 -12.30
C LEU A 136 5.64 4.90 -12.42
N ARG A 137 6.01 4.38 -13.59
CA ARG A 137 7.38 3.90 -13.86
C ARG A 137 8.41 5.01 -13.69
N ALA A 138 8.17 6.19 -14.27
CA ALA A 138 9.07 7.33 -14.15
C ALA A 138 9.18 7.83 -12.72
N GLY A 139 8.06 7.87 -11.98
CA GLY A 139 8.02 8.23 -10.57
C GLY A 139 8.81 7.27 -9.68
N LEU A 140 8.68 5.95 -9.89
CA LEU A 140 9.48 4.94 -9.19
C LEU A 140 10.97 5.08 -9.54
N ALA A 141 11.30 5.19 -10.84
CA ALA A 141 12.68 5.34 -11.31
C ALA A 141 13.36 6.60 -10.75
N ALA A 142 12.61 7.66 -10.46
CA ALA A 142 13.14 8.88 -9.85
C ALA A 142 13.18 8.78 -8.31
N SER A 143 12.16 8.22 -7.68
CA SER A 143 12.03 8.21 -6.21
C SER A 143 12.96 7.20 -5.54
N LEU A 144 13.12 5.99 -6.12
CA LEU A 144 13.94 4.94 -5.51
C LEU A 144 15.40 5.37 -5.33
N PRO A 145 16.13 5.92 -6.33
CA PRO A 145 17.51 6.36 -6.14
C PRO A 145 17.65 7.49 -5.11
N ILE A 146 16.70 8.41 -5.05
CA ILE A 146 16.69 9.50 -4.05
C ILE A 146 16.60 8.92 -2.64
N LEU A 147 15.66 8.02 -2.42
CA LEU A 147 15.47 7.35 -1.12
C LEU A 147 16.65 6.44 -0.78
N GLN A 148 17.20 5.71 -1.75
CA GLN A 148 18.39 4.86 -1.56
C GLN A 148 19.64 5.67 -1.19
N ALA A 149 19.85 6.80 -1.85
CA ALA A 149 20.96 7.69 -1.52
C ALA A 149 20.86 8.27 -0.10
N GLN A 150 19.63 8.51 0.38
CA GLN A 150 19.38 9.07 1.71
C GLN A 150 19.44 8.01 2.80
N PHE A 151 18.89 6.80 2.58
CA PHE A 151 18.62 5.81 3.63
C PHE A 151 19.30 4.45 3.44
N GLY A 152 19.79 4.16 2.25
CA GLY A 152 20.48 2.92 1.90
C GLY A 152 19.57 1.84 1.32
N ARG A 153 18.58 1.33 2.04
CA ARG A 153 17.70 0.25 1.55
C ARG A 153 16.28 0.74 1.32
N VAL A 154 15.74 0.46 0.14
CA VAL A 154 14.36 0.83 -0.24
C VAL A 154 13.65 -0.38 -0.85
N HIS A 155 12.49 -0.69 -0.33
CA HIS A 155 11.64 -1.80 -0.76
C HIS A 155 10.26 -1.30 -1.15
N VAL A 156 9.61 -2.04 -2.04
CA VAL A 156 8.21 -1.83 -2.42
C VAL A 156 7.39 -3.01 -1.87
N LEU A 157 6.28 -2.72 -1.20
CA LEU A 157 5.35 -3.77 -0.81
C LEU A 157 4.55 -4.23 -2.03
N GLU A 158 4.54 -5.54 -2.29
CA GLU A 158 3.64 -6.11 -3.28
C GLU A 158 2.19 -5.83 -2.86
N GLN A 159 1.44 -5.17 -3.74
CA GLN A 159 0.02 -4.96 -3.49
C GLN A 159 -0.70 -6.29 -3.38
N MET A 160 -1.59 -6.43 -2.40
CA MET A 160 -2.45 -7.60 -2.28
C MET A 160 -3.35 -7.74 -3.52
N PRO A 161 -3.70 -8.98 -3.95
CA PRO A 161 -4.59 -9.18 -5.08
C PRO A 161 -5.93 -8.48 -4.85
N GLU A 162 -6.45 -7.80 -5.85
CA GLU A 162 -7.78 -7.21 -5.79
C GLU A 162 -8.86 -8.26 -6.00
N LEU A 163 -9.91 -8.20 -5.20
CA LEU A 163 -11.04 -9.14 -5.18
C LEU A 163 -12.33 -8.44 -5.63
N PRO A 164 -12.59 -8.31 -6.94
CA PRO A 164 -13.53 -7.36 -7.53
C PRO A 164 -14.96 -7.40 -7.00
N ARG A 165 -15.39 -8.53 -6.43
CA ARG A 165 -16.78 -8.77 -6.00
C ARG A 165 -16.95 -8.87 -4.49
N TYR A 166 -15.89 -8.59 -3.70
CA TYR A 166 -15.91 -8.82 -2.27
C TYR A 166 -15.93 -7.51 -1.47
N ASP A 167 -16.84 -7.44 -0.52
CA ASP A 167 -16.88 -6.48 0.60
C ASP A 167 -17.38 -7.24 1.83
N SER A 168 -16.62 -7.19 2.92
CA SER A 168 -16.89 -7.96 4.13
C SER A 168 -18.19 -7.56 4.82
N ARG A 169 -18.54 -6.28 4.78
CA ARG A 169 -19.76 -5.74 5.40
C ARG A 169 -20.99 -6.15 4.60
N GLU A 170 -20.88 -6.11 3.27
CA GLU A 170 -21.96 -6.60 2.40
C GLU A 170 -22.13 -8.11 2.56
N ALA A 171 -21.04 -8.88 2.58
CA ALA A 171 -21.06 -10.31 2.80
C ALA A 171 -21.76 -10.68 4.12
N ALA A 172 -21.37 -10.04 5.22
CA ALA A 172 -22.00 -10.24 6.53
C ALA A 172 -23.49 -9.88 6.52
N ARG A 173 -23.86 -8.78 5.87
CA ARG A 173 -25.27 -8.34 5.75
C ARG A 173 -26.10 -9.34 4.93
N LEU A 174 -25.57 -9.82 3.81
CA LEU A 174 -26.28 -10.80 2.96
C LEU A 174 -26.52 -12.12 3.71
N LEU A 175 -25.52 -12.61 4.43
CA LEU A 175 -25.65 -13.82 5.27
C LEU A 175 -26.67 -13.62 6.38
N ALA A 176 -26.59 -12.53 7.13
CA ALA A 176 -27.47 -12.23 8.24
C ALA A 176 -28.96 -12.12 7.82
N HIS A 177 -29.22 -11.70 6.60
CA HIS A 177 -30.58 -11.59 6.04
C HIS A 177 -31.01 -12.80 5.20
N GLY A 178 -30.20 -13.86 5.12
CA GLY A 178 -30.49 -15.05 4.32
C GLY A 178 -30.60 -14.77 2.81
N ARG A 179 -29.91 -13.71 2.32
CA ARG A 179 -29.92 -13.28 0.91
C ARG A 179 -28.76 -13.88 0.11
N ALA A 180 -27.83 -14.53 0.76
CA ALA A 180 -26.75 -15.31 0.16
C ALA A 180 -26.42 -16.49 1.07
N SER A 181 -25.98 -17.59 0.49
CA SER A 181 -25.38 -18.72 1.20
C SER A 181 -23.89 -18.48 1.49
N GLU A 182 -23.28 -19.33 2.31
CA GLU A 182 -21.83 -19.33 2.51
C GLU A 182 -21.09 -19.61 1.20
N ASP A 183 -21.61 -20.49 0.34
CA ASP A 183 -21.04 -20.79 -0.97
C ASP A 183 -21.07 -19.56 -1.91
N ASP A 184 -22.17 -18.78 -1.87
CA ASP A 184 -22.24 -17.52 -2.64
C ASP A 184 -21.18 -16.52 -2.16
N ILE A 185 -20.95 -16.42 -0.86
CA ILE A 185 -19.91 -15.55 -0.32
C ILE A 185 -18.51 -16.08 -0.68
N ALA A 186 -18.27 -17.38 -0.57
CA ALA A 186 -17.03 -18.00 -0.99
C ALA A 186 -16.72 -17.73 -2.46
N ALA A 187 -17.72 -17.84 -3.34
CA ALA A 187 -17.57 -17.53 -4.76
C ALA A 187 -17.28 -16.03 -5.05
N ARG A 188 -17.85 -15.12 -4.25
CA ARG A 188 -17.56 -13.66 -4.35
C ARG A 188 -16.19 -13.31 -3.81
N SER A 189 -15.74 -14.00 -2.77
CA SER A 189 -14.45 -13.78 -2.10
C SER A 189 -13.25 -14.34 -2.87
N THR A 190 -13.47 -15.02 -3.99
CA THR A 190 -12.42 -15.73 -4.72
C THR A 190 -12.24 -15.17 -6.12
N VAL A 191 -10.99 -15.07 -6.57
CA VAL A 191 -10.60 -14.74 -7.94
C VAL A 191 -9.57 -15.75 -8.45
N MET A 192 -9.62 -16.08 -9.75
CA MET A 192 -8.56 -16.87 -10.39
C MET A 192 -7.23 -16.09 -10.30
N ARG A 193 -6.17 -16.73 -9.84
CA ARG A 193 -4.85 -16.13 -9.70
C ARG A 193 -4.37 -15.48 -10.99
N ALA A 194 -4.51 -16.15 -12.13
CA ALA A 194 -4.14 -15.61 -13.43
C ALA A 194 -4.86 -14.29 -13.78
N LYS A 195 -6.13 -14.11 -13.34
CA LYS A 195 -6.87 -12.85 -13.55
C LYS A 195 -6.33 -11.74 -12.64
N ALA A 196 -5.98 -12.06 -11.40
CA ALA A 196 -5.36 -11.11 -10.48
C ALA A 196 -3.96 -10.69 -10.99
N GLU A 197 -3.17 -11.65 -11.48
CA GLU A 197 -1.84 -11.40 -12.06
C GLU A 197 -1.91 -10.52 -13.31
N ALA A 198 -2.86 -10.78 -14.21
CA ALA A 198 -3.06 -9.96 -15.41
C ALA A 198 -3.40 -8.49 -15.04
N ARG A 199 -4.18 -8.30 -13.97
CA ARG A 199 -4.51 -6.96 -13.47
C ARG A 199 -3.31 -6.25 -12.87
N TYR A 200 -2.45 -6.96 -12.17
CA TYR A 200 -1.25 -6.42 -11.53
C TYR A 200 -0.06 -6.26 -12.51
N ALA A 201 -0.17 -6.79 -13.73
CA ALA A 201 0.94 -6.87 -14.68
C ALA A 201 1.57 -5.51 -15.02
N GLN A 202 0.77 -4.47 -15.28
CA GLN A 202 1.26 -3.12 -15.59
C GLN A 202 2.01 -2.50 -14.39
N ALA A 203 1.50 -2.70 -13.17
CA ALA A 203 2.16 -2.23 -11.96
C ALA A 203 3.50 -2.95 -11.74
N ARG A 204 3.52 -4.27 -11.93
CA ARG A 204 4.75 -5.07 -11.83
C ARG A 204 5.80 -4.63 -12.86
N GLU A 205 5.38 -4.37 -14.10
CA GLU A 205 6.27 -3.84 -15.14
C GLU A 205 6.80 -2.45 -14.79
N ALA A 206 5.96 -1.58 -14.21
CA ALA A 206 6.38 -0.25 -13.79
C ALA A 206 7.39 -0.28 -12.64
N MET A 207 7.30 -1.25 -11.74
CA MET A 207 8.28 -1.45 -10.65
C MET A 207 9.66 -1.88 -11.16
N GLY A 208 9.73 -2.57 -12.30
CA GLY A 208 10.99 -3.01 -12.90
C GLY A 208 11.80 -3.89 -11.94
N ALA A 209 13.04 -3.48 -11.65
CA ALA A 209 13.97 -4.18 -10.75
C ALA A 209 13.88 -3.72 -9.28
N ALA A 210 12.85 -2.99 -8.88
CA ALA A 210 12.69 -2.58 -7.49
C ALA A 210 12.62 -3.80 -6.55
N PRO A 211 13.34 -3.81 -5.41
CA PRO A 211 13.22 -4.87 -4.41
C PRO A 211 11.78 -4.93 -3.86
N VAL A 212 11.11 -6.08 -4.00
CA VAL A 212 9.69 -6.24 -3.65
C VAL A 212 9.50 -7.25 -2.53
N ILE A 213 8.86 -6.84 -1.43
CA ILE A 213 8.38 -7.75 -0.39
C ILE A 213 7.12 -8.45 -0.90
N LYS A 214 7.20 -9.78 -1.08
CA LYS A 214 6.12 -10.60 -1.65
C LYS A 214 5.03 -10.89 -0.63
N MET A 215 3.76 -10.76 -1.06
CA MET A 215 2.61 -10.90 -0.18
C MET A 215 1.56 -11.92 -0.65
N TRP A 216 1.54 -12.26 -1.94
CA TRP A 216 0.43 -13.01 -2.53
C TRP A 216 0.24 -14.42 -2.00
N ASP A 217 1.30 -15.12 -1.62
CA ASP A 217 1.24 -16.46 -1.04
C ASP A 217 0.54 -16.52 0.34
N ALA A 218 0.26 -15.37 0.96
CA ALA A 218 -0.57 -15.28 2.16
C ALA A 218 -2.05 -15.58 1.88
N VAL A 219 -2.54 -15.27 0.67
CA VAL A 219 -3.96 -15.36 0.31
C VAL A 219 -4.21 -16.12 -0.99
N CYS A 220 -3.15 -16.52 -1.69
CA CYS A 220 -3.26 -17.22 -2.97
C CYS A 220 -2.66 -18.63 -2.89
N THR A 221 -3.35 -19.55 -3.53
CA THR A 221 -2.79 -20.84 -3.99
C THR A 221 -2.16 -20.69 -5.39
N SER A 222 -1.80 -21.78 -6.02
CA SER A 222 -1.38 -21.79 -7.44
C SER A 222 -2.51 -21.37 -8.40
N GLU A 223 -3.78 -21.55 -8.03
CA GLU A 223 -4.92 -21.37 -8.92
C GLU A 223 -5.79 -20.16 -8.57
N THR A 224 -5.98 -19.88 -7.30
CA THR A 224 -6.91 -18.86 -6.82
C THR A 224 -6.34 -18.01 -5.71
N CYS A 225 -6.89 -16.78 -5.57
CA CYS A 225 -6.70 -15.92 -4.41
C CYS A 225 -8.05 -15.73 -3.72
N SER A 226 -8.06 -15.72 -2.37
CA SER A 226 -9.29 -15.63 -1.58
C SER A 226 -9.20 -14.54 -0.52
N ALA A 227 -10.34 -13.84 -0.30
CA ALA A 227 -10.52 -12.96 0.85
C ALA A 227 -10.74 -13.70 2.16
N LEU A 228 -11.08 -14.99 2.11
CA LEU A 228 -11.38 -15.79 3.29
C LEU A 228 -10.21 -16.72 3.62
N GLN A 229 -9.89 -16.80 4.89
CA GLN A 229 -9.02 -17.83 5.47
C GLN A 229 -9.85 -18.60 6.51
N GLY A 230 -10.31 -19.81 6.13
CA GLY A 230 -11.38 -20.48 6.87
C GLY A 230 -12.65 -19.61 6.86
N THR A 231 -13.17 -19.29 8.05
CA THR A 231 -14.34 -18.41 8.21
C THR A 231 -13.97 -16.94 8.43
N ALA A 232 -12.69 -16.62 8.56
CA ALA A 232 -12.24 -15.26 8.82
C ALA A 232 -12.09 -14.46 7.52
N SER A 233 -12.66 -13.24 7.50
CA SER A 233 -12.43 -12.30 6.43
C SER A 233 -11.07 -11.63 6.58
N TRP A 234 -10.20 -11.81 5.58
CA TRP A 234 -8.91 -11.15 5.49
C TRP A 234 -8.95 -9.85 4.68
N TYR A 235 -10.06 -9.59 4.01
CA TYR A 235 -10.28 -8.33 3.30
C TYR A 235 -11.44 -7.56 3.93
N PHE A 236 -11.26 -6.25 4.01
CA PHE A 236 -12.30 -5.32 4.44
C PHE A 236 -13.27 -5.01 3.27
N ASP A 237 -12.69 -4.70 2.12
CA ASP A 237 -13.36 -4.44 0.85
C ASP A 237 -12.64 -5.18 -0.31
N ASN A 238 -12.82 -4.75 -1.54
CA ASN A 238 -12.24 -5.40 -2.71
C ASN A 238 -10.70 -5.25 -2.84
N ASN A 239 -10.05 -4.42 -2.02
CA ASN A 239 -8.61 -4.14 -2.14
C ASN A 239 -7.88 -3.90 -0.80
N HIS A 240 -8.57 -3.52 0.27
CA HIS A 240 -7.95 -3.35 1.59
C HIS A 240 -8.08 -4.60 2.43
N ILE A 241 -7.02 -4.98 3.11
CA ILE A 241 -7.02 -6.06 4.10
C ILE A 241 -7.58 -5.61 5.45
N THR A 242 -7.99 -6.58 6.27
CA THR A 242 -8.41 -6.33 7.65
C THR A 242 -7.22 -6.28 8.62
N ASN A 243 -7.42 -5.70 9.80
CA ASN A 243 -6.43 -5.73 10.89
C ASN A 243 -6.04 -7.17 11.29
N THR A 244 -6.99 -8.11 11.23
CA THR A 244 -6.73 -9.53 11.49
C THR A 244 -5.73 -10.11 10.48
N ALA A 245 -5.93 -9.82 9.20
CA ALA A 245 -5.01 -10.24 8.15
C ALA A 245 -3.64 -9.57 8.30
N ALA A 246 -3.60 -8.27 8.59
CA ALA A 246 -2.36 -7.55 8.80
C ALA A 246 -1.51 -8.17 9.92
N LYS A 247 -2.13 -8.48 11.08
CA LYS A 247 -1.46 -9.16 12.20
C LYS A 247 -0.98 -10.57 11.83
N ALA A 248 -1.79 -11.35 11.13
CA ALA A 248 -1.40 -12.69 10.68
C ALA A 248 -0.21 -12.67 9.71
N MET A 249 0.02 -11.55 9.05
CA MET A 249 1.14 -11.36 8.12
C MET A 249 2.35 -10.63 8.75
N ALA A 250 2.34 -10.31 10.05
CA ALA A 250 3.40 -9.54 10.71
C ALA A 250 4.80 -10.12 10.48
N ALA A 251 4.96 -11.44 10.54
CA ALA A 251 6.24 -12.12 10.34
C ALA A 251 6.88 -11.85 8.94
N ARG A 252 6.08 -11.43 7.94
CA ARG A 252 6.60 -11.06 6.62
C ARG A 252 7.37 -9.75 6.63
N PHE A 253 7.11 -8.91 7.62
CA PHE A 253 7.79 -7.63 7.81
C PHE A 253 9.01 -7.74 8.72
N SER A 254 9.21 -8.86 9.46
CA SER A 254 10.36 -9.02 10.36
C SER A 254 11.70 -8.74 9.68
N PRO A 255 11.98 -9.22 8.43
CA PRO A 255 13.25 -8.92 7.77
C PRO A 255 13.49 -7.42 7.53
N LEU A 256 12.43 -6.63 7.32
CA LEU A 256 12.51 -5.17 7.18
C LEU A 256 12.99 -4.52 8.49
N PHE A 257 12.34 -4.85 9.60
CA PHE A 257 12.65 -4.26 10.90
C PHE A 257 13.95 -4.76 11.51
N GLU A 258 14.40 -5.94 11.13
CA GLU A 258 15.70 -6.51 11.54
C GLU A 258 16.85 -6.10 10.61
N GLY A 259 16.61 -5.30 9.58
CA GLY A 259 17.62 -4.85 8.62
C GLY A 259 18.22 -5.99 7.79
N ARG A 260 17.48 -7.09 7.58
CA ARG A 260 17.93 -8.30 6.87
C ARG A 260 17.50 -8.34 5.39
N LEU A 261 16.72 -7.37 4.92
CA LEU A 261 16.37 -7.28 3.50
C LEU A 261 17.57 -6.80 2.71
N SER A 262 17.86 -7.46 1.59
CA SER A 262 18.85 -7.00 0.60
C SER A 262 18.18 -6.11 -0.46
N ASN A 263 18.99 -5.34 -1.17
CA ASN A 263 18.55 -4.57 -2.34
C ASN A 263 18.60 -5.42 -3.65
N GLU A 264 18.76 -6.77 -3.53
CA GLU A 264 18.83 -7.70 -4.66
C GLU A 264 17.44 -8.16 -5.13
#